data_f626209f878248fe97d7cd02d646868f
#
_entry.id   f626209f878248fe97d7cd02d646868f
#
_cell.length_a   1.000
_cell.length_b   1.000
_cell.length_c   1.000
_cell.angle_alpha   90.00
_cell.angle_beta   90.00
_cell.angle_gamma   90.00
#
_symmetry.space_group_name_H-M   'P 1'
#
loop_
_entity.id
_entity.type
_entity.pdbx_description
1 polymer ?
#
loop_
_entity_poly.entity_id
_entity_poly.type
_entity_poly.pdbx_seq_one_letter_code
_entity_poly.pdbx_strand_id
1 'polypeptide(L)'
;MPLFRDMDEASQDMVLRAYNFKLVAIMAGRAKLRERRKSVILTDDEAFEIETSLLRLQFAADDLLDEKAALKLSTKNIRAPKDEELSEMRDKVEAIHQINVKNRKAKVIIAAVEDVAGDLPALG
;
A
#
# COMPACT_ATOMS: atom_id res chain seq x y z
N MET A 1 -13.12 -20.88 -3.14
CA MET A 1 -12.05 -20.26 -2.34
C MET A 1 -12.38 -20.41 -0.86
N PRO A 2 -11.42 -20.77 -0.02
CA PRO A 2 -11.70 -20.98 1.40
C PRO A 2 -11.79 -19.66 2.18
N LEU A 3 -12.31 -19.75 3.39
CA LEU A 3 -12.18 -18.67 4.37
C LEU A 3 -10.74 -18.68 4.92
N PHE A 4 -10.25 -17.54 5.36
CA PHE A 4 -8.91 -17.45 5.94
C PHE A 4 -8.71 -18.48 7.07
N ARG A 5 -9.67 -18.57 8.00
CA ARG A 5 -9.59 -19.47 9.15
C ARG A 5 -9.52 -20.96 8.77
N ASP A 6 -9.97 -21.31 7.56
CA ASP A 6 -9.99 -22.68 7.07
C ASP A 6 -8.75 -23.04 6.23
N MET A 7 -7.89 -22.07 5.97
CA MET A 7 -6.64 -22.29 5.25
C MET A 7 -5.61 -22.99 6.13
N ASP A 8 -4.69 -23.73 5.48
CA ASP A 8 -3.52 -24.23 6.20
C ASP A 8 -2.61 -23.06 6.62
N GLU A 9 -1.68 -23.37 7.52
CA GLU A 9 -0.77 -22.35 8.07
C GLU A 9 0.07 -21.65 7.00
N ALA A 10 0.54 -22.41 6.01
CA ALA A 10 1.35 -21.86 4.92
C ALA A 10 0.54 -20.85 4.09
N SER A 11 -0.71 -21.17 3.76
CA SER A 11 -1.59 -20.28 3.00
C SER A 11 -1.96 -19.03 3.80
N GLN A 12 -2.24 -19.18 5.10
CA GLN A 12 -2.49 -18.05 6.00
C GLN A 12 -1.28 -17.11 6.04
N ASP A 13 -0.07 -17.66 6.12
CA ASP A 13 1.15 -16.87 6.13
C ASP A 13 1.31 -16.05 4.85
N MET A 14 1.00 -16.63 3.70
CA MET A 14 1.07 -15.92 2.42
C MET A 14 0.06 -14.77 2.34
N VAL A 15 -1.14 -14.97 2.86
CA VAL A 15 -2.15 -13.89 2.95
C VAL A 15 -1.62 -12.75 3.83
N LEU A 16 -1.06 -13.08 4.99
CA LEU A 16 -0.52 -12.07 5.92
C LEU A 16 0.66 -11.32 5.30
N ARG A 17 1.51 -12.00 4.55
CA ARG A 17 2.62 -11.36 3.83
C ARG A 17 2.11 -10.36 2.80
N ALA A 18 1.05 -10.70 2.08
CA ALA A 18 0.45 -9.77 1.12
C ALA A 18 -0.06 -8.49 1.81
N TYR A 19 -0.75 -8.63 2.95
CA TYR A 19 -1.16 -7.48 3.74
C TYR A 19 0.04 -6.64 4.19
N ASN A 20 1.11 -7.29 4.64
CA ASN A 20 2.32 -6.59 5.08
C ASN A 20 2.99 -5.84 3.94
N PHE A 21 3.07 -6.41 2.72
CA PHE A 21 3.61 -5.68 1.56
C PHE A 21 2.77 -4.46 1.22
N LYS A 22 1.45 -4.57 1.28
CA LYS A 22 0.56 -3.41 1.05
C LYS A 22 0.81 -2.31 2.08
N LEU A 23 0.92 -2.67 3.36
CA LEU A 23 1.21 -1.72 4.43
C LEU A 23 2.58 -1.05 4.25
N VAL A 24 3.61 -1.82 3.91
CA VAL A 24 4.95 -1.28 3.67
C VAL A 24 4.95 -0.35 2.46
N ALA A 25 4.21 -0.70 1.39
CA ALA A 25 4.07 0.18 0.23
C ALA A 25 3.46 1.53 0.62
N ILE A 26 2.41 1.52 1.44
CA ILE A 26 1.77 2.74 1.94
C ILE A 26 2.75 3.57 2.76
N MET A 27 3.48 2.95 3.67
CA MET A 27 4.46 3.64 4.51
C MET A 27 5.59 4.24 3.68
N ALA A 28 6.11 3.49 2.71
CA ALA A 28 7.15 3.97 1.80
C ALA A 28 6.66 5.15 0.96
N GLY A 29 5.43 5.06 0.46
CA GLY A 29 4.82 6.14 -0.32
C GLY A 29 4.64 7.42 0.52
N ARG A 30 4.18 7.29 1.75
CA ARG A 30 4.05 8.43 2.66
C ARG A 30 5.40 9.10 2.91
N ALA A 31 6.44 8.31 3.16
CA ALA A 31 7.79 8.82 3.36
C ALA A 31 8.30 9.58 2.13
N LYS A 32 8.08 9.02 0.93
CA LYS A 32 8.48 9.66 -0.32
C LYS A 32 7.70 10.94 -0.60
N LEU A 33 6.41 10.99 -0.31
CA LEU A 33 5.61 12.21 -0.47
C LEU A 33 6.08 13.30 0.48
N ARG A 34 6.40 12.98 1.73
CA ARG A 34 6.95 13.94 2.69
C ARG A 34 8.32 14.45 2.25
N GLU A 35 9.15 13.57 1.74
CA GLU A 35 10.47 13.91 1.23
C GLU A 35 10.37 14.86 0.04
N ARG A 36 9.47 14.58 -0.92
CA ARG A 36 9.23 15.47 -2.04
C ARG A 36 8.73 16.83 -1.59
N ARG A 37 7.81 16.89 -0.64
CA ARG A 37 7.26 18.15 -0.10
C ARG A 37 8.37 19.06 0.45
N LYS A 38 9.40 18.46 1.06
CA LYS A 38 10.47 19.21 1.71
C LYS A 38 11.64 19.55 0.78
N SER A 39 11.90 18.73 -0.23
CA SER A 39 13.15 18.79 -1.00
C SER A 39 13.04 19.49 -2.34
N VAL A 40 11.82 19.85 -2.80
CA VAL A 40 11.61 20.52 -4.09
C VAL A 40 10.61 21.67 -3.94
N ILE A 41 10.66 22.60 -4.90
CA ILE A 41 9.67 23.67 -5.02
C ILE A 41 8.46 23.08 -5.73
N LEU A 42 7.29 23.16 -5.09
CA LEU A 42 6.05 22.59 -5.59
C LEU A 42 5.10 23.66 -6.09
N THR A 43 4.26 23.29 -7.08
CA THR A 43 3.07 24.07 -7.40
C THR A 43 2.06 23.91 -6.26
N ASP A 44 1.12 24.85 -6.16
CA ASP A 44 0.04 24.75 -5.16
C ASP A 44 -0.79 23.48 -5.38
N ASP A 45 -1.04 23.10 -6.64
CA ASP A 45 -1.79 21.88 -6.97
C ASP A 45 -1.07 20.63 -6.49
N GLU A 46 0.25 20.54 -6.70
CA GLU A 46 1.01 19.38 -6.24
C GLU A 46 1.09 19.34 -4.71
N ALA A 47 1.28 20.48 -4.06
CA ALA A 47 1.29 20.56 -2.60
C ALA A 47 -0.04 20.08 -2.01
N PHE A 48 -1.16 20.49 -2.60
CA PHE A 48 -2.48 20.03 -2.20
C PHE A 48 -2.65 18.53 -2.43
N GLU A 49 -2.20 18.03 -3.57
CA GLU A 49 -2.23 16.59 -3.88
C GLU A 49 -1.44 15.77 -2.86
N ILE A 50 -0.28 16.26 -2.44
CA ILE A 50 0.53 15.58 -1.41
C ILE A 50 -0.24 15.52 -0.09
N GLU A 51 -0.81 16.65 0.37
CA GLU A 51 -1.53 16.69 1.64
C GLU A 51 -2.76 15.77 1.63
N THR A 52 -3.56 15.81 0.56
CA THR A 52 -4.74 14.94 0.45
C THR A 52 -4.33 13.47 0.36
N SER A 53 -3.24 13.17 -0.35
CA SER A 53 -2.77 11.79 -0.52
C SER A 53 -2.21 11.22 0.77
N LEU A 54 -1.54 12.02 1.59
CA LEU A 54 -1.08 11.59 2.91
C LEU A 54 -2.24 11.14 3.79
N LEU A 55 -3.38 11.86 3.73
CA LEU A 55 -4.59 11.46 4.46
C LEU A 55 -5.20 10.18 3.89
N ARG A 56 -5.30 10.08 2.57
CA ARG A 56 -5.84 8.88 1.92
C ARG A 56 -4.99 7.64 2.23
N LEU A 57 -3.67 7.79 2.25
CA LEU A 57 -2.76 6.72 2.61
C LEU A 57 -2.92 6.31 4.08
N GLN A 58 -3.15 7.27 4.97
CA GLN A 58 -3.44 6.98 6.37
C GLN A 58 -4.72 6.14 6.50
N PHE A 59 -5.79 6.54 5.82
CA PHE A 59 -7.06 5.79 5.84
C PHE A 59 -6.88 4.41 5.24
N ALA A 60 -6.13 4.28 4.15
CA ALA A 60 -5.85 2.98 3.54
C ALA A 60 -5.09 2.05 4.50
N ALA A 61 -4.11 2.57 5.22
CA ALA A 61 -3.37 1.79 6.22
C ALA A 61 -4.27 1.33 7.36
N ASP A 62 -5.11 2.23 7.87
CA ASP A 62 -6.05 1.89 8.93
C ASP A 62 -7.04 0.80 8.49
N ASP A 63 -7.58 0.91 7.28
CA ASP A 63 -8.48 -0.10 6.72
C ASP A 63 -7.80 -1.46 6.58
N LEU A 64 -6.55 -1.48 6.09
CA LEU A 64 -5.79 -2.73 5.95
C LEU A 64 -5.47 -3.37 7.29
N LEU A 65 -5.14 -2.57 8.30
CA LEU A 65 -4.89 -3.08 9.65
C LEU A 65 -6.16 -3.67 10.25
N ASP A 66 -7.30 -3.02 10.06
CA ASP A 66 -8.60 -3.53 10.52
C ASP A 66 -8.97 -4.83 9.80
N GLU A 67 -8.81 -4.89 8.49
CA GLU A 67 -9.06 -6.12 7.71
C GLU A 67 -8.16 -7.25 8.18
N LYS A 68 -6.87 -6.97 8.35
CA LYS A 68 -5.89 -7.97 8.81
C LYS A 68 -6.26 -8.50 10.19
N ALA A 69 -6.63 -7.62 11.11
CA ALA A 69 -7.04 -8.01 12.45
C ALA A 69 -8.30 -8.88 12.46
N ALA A 70 -9.20 -8.65 11.51
CA ALA A 70 -10.48 -9.35 11.41
C ALA A 70 -10.44 -10.61 10.54
N LEU A 71 -9.29 -11.00 9.98
CA LEU A 71 -9.19 -12.11 9.03
C LEU A 71 -9.78 -13.42 9.56
N LYS A 72 -9.50 -13.75 10.82
CA LYS A 72 -9.97 -15.01 11.42
C LYS A 72 -11.47 -15.06 11.60
N LEU A 73 -12.11 -13.89 11.69
CA LEU A 73 -13.57 -13.76 11.84
C LEU A 73 -14.27 -13.47 10.53
N SER A 74 -13.52 -13.25 9.46
CA SER A 74 -14.09 -12.88 8.15
C SER A 74 -14.88 -14.03 7.55
N THR A 75 -16.03 -13.68 6.97
CA THR A 75 -16.86 -14.60 6.20
C THR A 75 -16.60 -14.52 4.70
N LYS A 76 -15.65 -13.68 4.29
CA LYS A 76 -15.27 -13.56 2.88
C LYS A 76 -14.32 -14.68 2.48
N ASN A 77 -14.55 -15.21 1.27
CA ASN A 77 -13.61 -16.16 0.67
C ASN A 77 -12.37 -15.40 0.19
N ILE A 78 -11.20 -15.91 0.54
CA ILE A 78 -9.92 -15.28 0.22
C ILE A 78 -9.05 -16.30 -0.51
N ARG A 79 -8.40 -15.84 -1.59
CA ARG A 79 -7.42 -16.65 -2.31
C ARG A 79 -6.03 -16.31 -1.75
N ALA A 80 -5.31 -17.32 -1.33
CA ALA A 80 -3.90 -17.14 -0.94
C ALA A 80 -3.08 -16.74 -2.17
N PRO A 81 -2.24 -15.69 -2.07
CA PRO A 81 -1.38 -15.32 -3.19
C PRO A 81 -0.34 -16.40 -3.47
N LYS A 82 0.11 -16.48 -4.71
CA LYS A 82 1.18 -17.39 -5.14
C LYS A 82 2.54 -16.76 -4.83
N ASP A 83 3.59 -17.59 -4.80
CA ASP A 83 4.96 -17.13 -4.57
C ASP A 83 5.38 -16.04 -5.56
N GLU A 84 5.02 -16.21 -6.84
CA GLU A 84 5.33 -15.23 -7.87
C GLU A 84 4.65 -13.89 -7.61
N GLU A 85 3.41 -13.92 -7.12
CA GLU A 85 2.65 -12.71 -6.79
C GLU A 85 3.30 -11.96 -5.62
N LEU A 86 3.72 -12.69 -4.59
CA LEU A 86 4.42 -12.09 -3.43
C LEU A 86 5.77 -11.51 -3.83
N SER A 87 6.51 -12.22 -4.68
CA SER A 87 7.79 -11.74 -5.20
C SER A 87 7.62 -10.45 -6.00
N GLU A 88 6.58 -10.40 -6.83
CA GLU A 88 6.26 -9.20 -7.60
C GLU A 88 5.89 -8.02 -6.69
N MET A 89 5.09 -8.26 -5.66
CA MET A 89 4.76 -7.23 -4.68
C MET A 89 6.01 -6.69 -3.98
N ARG A 90 6.90 -7.58 -3.57
CA ARG A 90 8.17 -7.21 -2.95
C ARG A 90 9.00 -6.32 -3.86
N ASP A 91 9.11 -6.67 -5.13
CA ASP A 91 9.88 -5.90 -6.11
C ASP A 91 9.28 -4.52 -6.33
N LYS A 92 7.96 -4.42 -6.37
CA LYS A 92 7.25 -3.14 -6.50
C LYS A 92 7.44 -2.26 -5.26
N VAL A 93 7.43 -2.85 -4.06
CA VAL A 93 7.74 -2.12 -2.82
C VAL A 93 9.16 -1.58 -2.85
N GLU A 94 10.11 -2.41 -3.29
CA GLU A 94 11.51 -1.97 -3.41
C GLU A 94 11.64 -0.83 -4.42
N ALA A 95 10.89 -0.88 -5.51
CA ALA A 95 10.87 0.20 -6.51
C ALA A 95 10.38 1.53 -5.89
N ILE A 96 9.42 1.48 -4.96
CA ILE A 96 8.98 2.69 -4.25
C ILE A 96 10.12 3.29 -3.43
N HIS A 97 10.86 2.45 -2.71
CA HIS A 97 12.01 2.89 -1.92
C HIS A 97 13.12 3.52 -2.78
N GLN A 98 13.20 3.14 -4.05
CA GLN A 98 14.22 3.64 -4.99
C GLN A 98 13.78 4.91 -5.74
N ILE A 99 12.56 5.40 -5.54
CA ILE A 99 12.08 6.61 -6.21
C ILE A 99 12.94 7.81 -5.81
N ASN A 100 13.45 8.52 -6.82
CA ASN A 100 14.11 9.80 -6.62
C ASN A 100 13.05 10.91 -6.66
N VAL A 101 12.70 11.44 -5.51
CA VAL A 101 11.61 12.42 -5.39
C VAL A 101 11.87 13.73 -6.12
N LYS A 102 13.13 14.05 -6.43
CA LYS A 102 13.48 15.26 -7.20
C LYS A 102 13.00 15.16 -8.65
N ASN A 103 12.94 13.93 -9.18
CA ASN A 103 12.63 13.64 -10.58
C ASN A 103 11.24 13.05 -10.79
N ARG A 104 10.49 12.81 -9.72
CA ARG A 104 9.18 12.16 -9.80
C ARG A 104 8.13 12.96 -9.05
N LYS A 105 7.07 13.34 -9.74
CA LYS A 105 5.94 14.06 -9.14
C LYS A 105 5.16 13.16 -8.20
N ALA A 106 4.40 13.79 -7.30
CA ALA A 106 3.53 13.09 -6.34
C ALA A 106 2.65 12.03 -7.01
N LYS A 107 2.09 12.34 -8.17
CA LYS A 107 1.23 11.43 -8.94
C LYS A 107 1.90 10.10 -9.25
N VAL A 108 3.20 10.11 -9.57
CA VAL A 108 3.96 8.88 -9.85
C VAL A 108 4.15 8.05 -8.58
N ILE A 109 4.42 8.71 -7.46
CA ILE A 109 4.57 8.03 -6.16
C ILE A 109 3.25 7.35 -5.77
N ILE A 110 2.14 8.08 -5.90
CA ILE A 110 0.80 7.57 -5.57
C ILE A 110 0.45 6.37 -6.44
N ALA A 111 0.69 6.45 -7.75
CA ALA A 111 0.43 5.36 -8.70
C ALA A 111 1.24 4.10 -8.34
N ALA A 112 2.50 4.27 -7.93
CA ALA A 112 3.34 3.15 -7.53
C ALA A 112 2.81 2.45 -6.27
N VAL A 113 2.29 3.22 -5.30
CA VAL A 113 1.67 2.67 -4.10
C VAL A 113 0.38 1.92 -4.45
N GLU A 114 -0.47 2.51 -5.28
CA GLU A 114 -1.74 1.89 -5.70
C GLU A 114 -1.52 0.59 -6.46
N ASP A 115 -0.41 0.47 -7.17
CA ASP A 115 -0.06 -0.75 -7.89
C ASP A 115 0.19 -1.94 -6.94
N VAL A 116 0.53 -1.69 -5.70
CA VAL A 116 0.71 -2.73 -4.68
C VAL A 116 -0.50 -2.82 -3.76
N ALA A 117 -0.96 -1.70 -3.25
CA ALA A 117 -1.97 -1.64 -2.18
C ALA A 117 -3.41 -1.57 -2.71
N GLY A 118 -3.61 -1.33 -4.00
CA GLY A 118 -4.93 -1.09 -4.57
C GLY A 118 -5.32 0.38 -4.49
N ASP A 119 -6.49 0.71 -5.00
CA ASP A 119 -6.97 2.08 -5.05
C ASP A 119 -7.09 2.67 -3.65
N LEU A 120 -6.65 3.91 -3.49
CA LEU A 120 -6.77 4.61 -2.21
C LEU A 120 -8.21 5.07 -1.98
N PRO A 121 -8.68 5.08 -0.73
CA PRO A 121 -10.03 5.54 -0.42
C PRO A 121 -10.18 7.03 -0.75
N ALA A 122 -11.37 7.40 -1.20
CA ALA A 122 -11.70 8.81 -1.45
C ALA A 122 -11.87 9.54 -0.11
N LEU A 123 -11.57 10.84 -0.10
CA LEU A 123 -11.84 11.71 1.04
C LEU A 123 -13.29 12.21 0.96
N GLY A 124 -13.96 12.15 2.06
CA GLY A 124 -15.30 12.71 2.16
C GLY A 124 -16.43 11.74 2.28
#